data_0d292ab005c79cf21bf3d23c40f99a8f
#
_entry.id   0d292ab005c79cf21bf3d23c40f99a8f
#
_cell.length_a   1.000
_cell.length_b   1.000
_cell.length_c   1.000
_cell.angle_alpha   90.00
_cell.angle_beta   90.00
_cell.angle_gamma   90.00
#
_symmetry.space_group_name_H-M   'P 1'
#
loop_
_entity.id
_entity.type
_entity.pdbx_description
1 polymer ?
#
loop_
_entity_poly.entity_id
_entity_poly.type
_entity_poly.pdbx_seq_one_letter_code
_entity_poly.pdbx_strand_id
1 'polypeptide(L)'
;MLSYWVSIILGIVEGLTEFLPVSSTGHMILTQALLGIPEENEMLKVFEVVIQLGAIMAIVVLYWKRILRLFGLQKDPERTGKKQLNLIHILIGILPAGIAGLLLNHWVDKYLFSPKTVVLSLIVGGILLIIAEKSTTPKTAVELDDISYKQAFYIGLYQILAVVWPGFSRSGATIAGGMLTGVSRGASADFTFIMAVPLMFAASGLSLLKSYHMFTMDIVGFFAVGFIVSFIVALLAVVTFIKLVSTMKLTYFAYYRFAVAILFAIYFIF
;
A
#
# COMPACT_ATOMS: atom_id res chain seq x y z
N MET A 1 24.71 -16.58 0.97
CA MET A 1 23.29 -16.99 0.90
C MET A 1 22.49 -16.16 1.87
N LEU A 2 21.35 -15.60 1.45
CA LEU A 2 20.45 -14.93 2.37
C LEU A 2 19.81 -15.97 3.30
N SER A 3 19.84 -15.70 4.61
CA SER A 3 19.28 -16.58 5.62
C SER A 3 17.75 -16.51 5.64
N TYR A 4 17.08 -17.60 5.99
CA TYR A 4 15.63 -17.60 6.24
C TYR A 4 15.17 -16.56 7.27
N TRP A 5 16.04 -16.17 8.22
CA TRP A 5 15.76 -15.08 9.16
C TRP A 5 15.53 -13.74 8.44
N VAL A 6 16.32 -13.47 7.39
CA VAL A 6 16.11 -12.27 6.55
C VAL A 6 14.74 -12.31 5.90
N SER A 7 14.34 -13.45 5.34
CA SER A 7 13.01 -13.65 4.73
C SER A 7 11.89 -13.42 5.74
N ILE A 8 12.03 -13.93 6.97
CA ILE A 8 11.05 -13.74 8.04
C ILE A 8 10.96 -12.26 8.44
N ILE A 9 12.10 -11.62 8.70
CA ILE A 9 12.12 -10.21 9.14
C ILE A 9 11.49 -9.30 8.08
N LEU A 10 11.91 -9.44 6.82
CA LEU A 10 11.36 -8.63 5.72
C LEU A 10 9.88 -8.93 5.48
N GLY A 11 9.47 -10.19 5.59
CA GLY A 11 8.05 -10.58 5.52
C GLY A 11 7.21 -9.97 6.65
N ILE A 12 7.74 -9.89 7.88
CA ILE A 12 7.07 -9.22 9.00
C ILE A 12 6.96 -7.71 8.72
N VAL A 13 8.04 -7.07 8.29
CA VAL A 13 8.06 -5.63 8.02
C VAL A 13 7.06 -5.27 6.93
N GLU A 14 7.07 -6.01 5.82
CA GLU A 14 6.13 -5.81 4.72
C GLU A 14 4.69 -6.00 5.18
N GLY A 15 4.38 -7.13 5.83
CA GLY A 15 3.04 -7.43 6.30
C GLY A 15 2.49 -6.41 7.29
N LEU A 16 3.33 -5.86 8.17
CA LEU A 16 2.92 -4.82 9.13
C LEU A 16 2.68 -3.46 8.46
N THR A 17 3.46 -3.11 7.44
CA THR A 17 3.56 -1.72 6.98
C THR A 17 2.86 -1.44 5.66
N GLU A 18 2.57 -2.45 4.83
CA GLU A 18 2.03 -2.26 3.48
C GLU A 18 0.65 -1.57 3.48
N PHE A 19 -0.21 -1.95 4.38
CA PHE A 19 -1.57 -1.41 4.44
C PHE A 19 -1.75 -0.27 5.43
N LEU A 20 -0.84 -0.13 6.38
CA LEU A 20 -0.82 1.00 7.30
C LEU A 20 -0.29 2.26 6.58
N PRO A 21 -0.75 3.46 6.96
CA PRO A 21 -0.33 4.69 6.31
C PRO A 21 1.07 5.16 6.78
N VAL A 22 2.06 4.23 6.80
CA VAL A 22 3.40 4.45 7.37
C VAL A 22 4.55 4.29 6.37
N SER A 23 4.29 3.81 5.15
CA SER A 23 5.27 3.53 4.08
C SER A 23 6.07 2.24 4.28
N SER A 24 5.62 1.15 3.65
CA SER A 24 6.36 -0.11 3.59
C SER A 24 7.74 0.07 2.93
N THR A 25 7.81 0.79 1.81
CA THR A 25 9.07 1.07 1.10
C THR A 25 10.14 1.69 2.01
N GLY A 26 9.78 2.71 2.81
CA GLY A 26 10.73 3.31 3.75
C GLY A 26 11.22 2.31 4.80
N HIS A 27 10.32 1.50 5.35
CA HIS A 27 10.68 0.48 6.33
C HIS A 27 11.54 -0.64 5.74
N MET A 28 11.24 -1.07 4.50
CA MET A 28 12.03 -2.08 3.80
C MET A 28 13.46 -1.61 3.57
N ILE A 29 13.65 -0.39 3.03
CA ILE A 29 14.98 0.19 2.80
C ILE A 29 15.77 0.27 4.13
N LEU A 30 15.15 0.83 5.19
CA LEU A 30 15.81 0.93 6.49
C LEU A 30 16.16 -0.45 7.07
N THR A 31 15.24 -1.41 6.98
CA THR A 31 15.47 -2.77 7.50
C THR A 31 16.60 -3.48 6.75
N GLN A 32 16.64 -3.37 5.42
CA GLN A 32 17.71 -3.96 4.62
C GLN A 32 19.07 -3.33 4.99
N ALA A 33 19.12 -2.01 5.12
CA ALA A 33 20.33 -1.32 5.53
C ALA A 33 20.82 -1.78 6.93
N LEU A 34 19.93 -1.92 7.91
CA LEU A 34 20.26 -2.43 9.24
C LEU A 34 20.71 -3.90 9.22
N LEU A 35 20.24 -4.68 8.26
CA LEU A 35 20.68 -6.07 8.06
C LEU A 35 21.99 -6.16 7.24
N GLY A 36 22.56 -5.04 6.82
CA GLY A 36 23.77 -4.99 6.00
C GLY A 36 23.59 -5.54 4.59
N ILE A 37 22.38 -5.43 4.02
CA ILE A 37 22.06 -5.95 2.71
C ILE A 37 22.22 -4.82 1.68
N PRO A 38 23.02 -5.03 0.61
CA PRO A 38 23.19 -4.02 -0.44
C PRO A 38 21.88 -3.72 -1.18
N GLU A 39 21.60 -2.44 -1.45
CA GLU A 39 20.41 -1.96 -2.18
C GLU A 39 20.31 -2.52 -3.62
N GLU A 40 21.46 -2.85 -4.23
CA GLU A 40 21.55 -3.34 -5.62
C GLU A 40 21.26 -4.85 -5.77
N ASN A 41 20.79 -5.52 -4.72
CA ASN A 41 20.53 -6.96 -4.78
C ASN A 41 19.26 -7.27 -5.58
N GLU A 42 19.44 -7.64 -6.85
CA GLU A 42 18.34 -7.97 -7.77
C GLU A 42 17.40 -9.07 -7.23
N MET A 43 17.95 -10.07 -6.53
CA MET A 43 17.14 -11.13 -5.94
C MET A 43 16.19 -10.59 -4.86
N LEU A 44 16.65 -9.61 -4.06
CA LEU A 44 15.80 -8.99 -3.05
C LEU A 44 14.72 -8.11 -3.65
N LYS A 45 14.98 -7.42 -4.75
CA LYS A 45 13.94 -6.66 -5.46
C LYS A 45 12.80 -7.59 -5.91
N VAL A 46 13.13 -8.78 -6.42
CA VAL A 46 12.12 -9.79 -6.78
C VAL A 46 11.44 -10.36 -5.53
N PHE A 47 12.21 -10.59 -4.46
CA PHE A 47 11.68 -11.06 -3.19
C PHE A 47 10.68 -10.06 -2.57
N GLU A 48 10.95 -8.76 -2.61
CA GLU A 48 10.01 -7.73 -2.16
C GLU A 48 8.68 -7.81 -2.90
N VAL A 49 8.71 -8.02 -4.21
CA VAL A 49 7.49 -8.22 -5.01
C VAL A 49 6.72 -9.46 -4.55
N VAL A 50 7.41 -10.54 -4.19
CA VAL A 50 6.79 -11.78 -3.71
C VAL A 50 6.14 -11.59 -2.33
N ILE A 51 6.83 -10.95 -1.38
CA ILE A 51 6.25 -10.71 -0.06
C ILE A 51 5.10 -9.68 -0.12
N GLN A 52 5.16 -8.72 -1.04
CA GLN A 52 4.07 -7.80 -1.33
C GLN A 52 2.83 -8.54 -1.85
N LEU A 53 3.00 -9.56 -2.72
CA LEU A 53 1.91 -10.45 -3.11
C LEU A 53 1.37 -11.25 -1.91
N GLY A 54 2.23 -11.67 -0.99
CA GLY A 54 1.80 -12.29 0.27
C GLY A 54 0.88 -11.36 1.06
N ALA A 55 1.28 -10.11 1.24
CA ALA A 55 0.47 -9.11 1.93
C ALA A 55 -0.90 -8.87 1.23
N ILE A 56 -0.91 -8.73 -0.11
CA ILE A 56 -2.17 -8.48 -0.85
C ILE A 56 -3.13 -9.66 -0.80
N MET A 57 -2.63 -10.90 -0.69
CA MET A 57 -3.48 -12.08 -0.50
C MET A 57 -4.29 -12.01 0.80
N ALA A 58 -3.78 -11.33 1.84
CA ALA A 58 -4.55 -11.07 3.06
C ALA A 58 -5.81 -10.23 2.78
N ILE A 59 -5.70 -9.22 1.92
CA ILE A 59 -6.85 -8.42 1.48
C ILE A 59 -7.83 -9.26 0.66
N VAL A 60 -7.32 -10.10 -0.25
CA VAL A 60 -8.18 -11.01 -1.04
C VAL A 60 -9.02 -11.89 -0.12
N VAL A 61 -8.41 -12.45 0.92
CA VAL A 61 -9.12 -13.31 1.88
C VAL A 61 -10.14 -12.51 2.69
N LEU A 62 -9.75 -11.35 3.23
CA LEU A 62 -10.63 -10.52 4.07
C LEU A 62 -11.82 -9.95 3.30
N TYR A 63 -11.60 -9.52 2.07
CA TYR A 63 -12.62 -8.89 1.23
C TYR A 63 -13.18 -9.84 0.17
N TRP A 64 -12.99 -11.17 0.31
CA TRP A 64 -13.36 -12.17 -0.69
C TRP A 64 -14.80 -12.00 -1.21
N LYS A 65 -15.77 -11.94 -0.31
CA LYS A 65 -17.18 -11.75 -0.68
C LYS A 65 -17.41 -10.45 -1.43
N ARG A 66 -16.70 -9.39 -1.04
CA ARG A 66 -16.78 -8.08 -1.69
C ARG A 66 -16.18 -8.11 -3.09
N ILE A 67 -15.05 -8.76 -3.25
CA ILE A 67 -14.40 -8.94 -4.55
C ILE A 67 -15.31 -9.73 -5.49
N LEU A 68 -15.92 -10.83 -5.03
CA LEU A 68 -16.89 -11.58 -5.85
C LEU A 68 -18.08 -10.72 -6.29
N ARG A 69 -18.58 -9.81 -5.42
CA ARG A 69 -19.65 -8.87 -5.78
C ARG A 69 -19.20 -7.87 -6.85
N LEU A 70 -17.99 -7.35 -6.78
CA LEU A 70 -17.44 -6.44 -7.80
C LEU A 70 -17.41 -7.07 -9.19
N PHE A 71 -17.17 -8.38 -9.28
CA PHE A 71 -17.21 -9.15 -10.53
C PHE A 71 -18.60 -9.65 -10.90
N GLY A 72 -19.64 -9.29 -10.14
CA GLY A 72 -21.01 -9.74 -10.39
C GLY A 72 -21.27 -11.23 -10.12
N LEU A 73 -20.30 -11.92 -9.51
CA LEU A 73 -20.37 -13.37 -9.19
C LEU A 73 -21.20 -13.66 -7.94
N GLN A 74 -21.47 -12.64 -7.12
CA GLN A 74 -22.31 -12.74 -5.93
C GLN A 74 -23.21 -11.49 -5.83
N LYS A 75 -24.51 -11.67 -5.60
CA LYS A 75 -25.46 -10.59 -5.33
C LYS A 75 -25.54 -10.31 -3.83
N ASP A 76 -25.82 -9.05 -3.47
CA ASP A 76 -26.18 -8.67 -2.11
C ASP A 76 -27.69 -8.55 -1.99
N PRO A 77 -28.40 -9.48 -1.34
CA PRO A 77 -29.86 -9.46 -1.23
C PRO A 77 -30.38 -8.21 -0.52
N GLU A 78 -29.65 -7.71 0.47
CA GLU A 78 -30.05 -6.57 1.30
C GLU A 78 -29.89 -5.21 0.59
N ARG A 79 -29.16 -5.18 -0.54
CA ARG A 79 -28.85 -3.96 -1.31
C ARG A 79 -29.42 -3.95 -2.71
N THR A 80 -30.37 -4.83 -3.01
CA THR A 80 -31.04 -4.86 -4.29
C THR A 80 -31.72 -3.51 -4.57
N GLY A 81 -31.35 -2.86 -5.67
CA GLY A 81 -31.88 -1.54 -6.08
C GLY A 81 -31.19 -0.32 -5.46
N LYS A 82 -30.20 -0.48 -4.59
CA LYS A 82 -29.38 0.63 -4.05
C LYS A 82 -28.09 0.79 -4.85
N LYS A 83 -27.49 1.99 -4.77
CA LYS A 83 -26.16 2.22 -5.31
C LYS A 83 -25.16 1.27 -4.62
N GLN A 84 -24.27 0.69 -5.41
CA GLN A 84 -23.24 -0.21 -4.92
C GLN A 84 -21.91 0.13 -5.59
N LEU A 85 -20.83 -0.06 -4.83
CA LEU A 85 -19.49 -0.04 -5.41
C LEU A 85 -19.40 -1.13 -6.49
N ASN A 86 -18.88 -0.78 -7.65
CA ASN A 86 -18.69 -1.69 -8.77
C ASN A 86 -17.25 -1.58 -9.33
N LEU A 87 -16.95 -2.45 -10.28
CA LEU A 87 -15.61 -2.51 -10.89
C LEU A 87 -15.19 -1.18 -11.54
N ILE A 88 -16.14 -0.39 -12.04
CA ILE A 88 -15.85 0.92 -12.68
C ILE A 88 -15.23 1.89 -11.64
N HIS A 89 -15.72 1.91 -10.40
CA HIS A 89 -15.10 2.74 -9.33
C HIS A 89 -13.63 2.35 -9.11
N ILE A 90 -13.35 1.04 -9.09
CA ILE A 90 -11.99 0.52 -8.91
C ILE A 90 -11.11 0.92 -10.10
N LEU A 91 -11.59 0.74 -11.33
CA LEU A 91 -10.86 1.12 -12.54
C LEU A 91 -10.56 2.62 -12.59
N ILE A 92 -11.57 3.47 -12.29
CA ILE A 92 -11.41 4.93 -12.21
C ILE A 92 -10.39 5.31 -11.13
N GLY A 93 -10.39 4.64 -9.97
CA GLY A 93 -9.45 4.88 -8.90
C GLY A 93 -8.01 4.46 -9.21
N ILE A 94 -7.83 3.41 -10.02
CA ILE A 94 -6.50 2.92 -10.40
C ILE A 94 -5.90 3.73 -11.56
N LEU A 95 -6.73 4.16 -12.49
CA LEU A 95 -6.30 4.71 -13.78
C LEU A 95 -5.30 5.86 -13.66
N PRO A 96 -5.50 6.90 -12.80
CA PRO A 96 -4.56 8.01 -12.69
C PRO A 96 -3.15 7.56 -12.28
N ALA A 97 -3.08 6.69 -11.27
CA ALA A 97 -1.82 6.16 -10.76
C ALA A 97 -1.16 5.16 -11.73
N GLY A 98 -1.97 4.34 -12.42
CA GLY A 98 -1.48 3.43 -13.45
C GLY A 98 -0.84 4.18 -14.61
N ILE A 99 -1.47 5.23 -15.12
CA ILE A 99 -0.92 6.08 -16.18
C ILE A 99 0.37 6.77 -15.69
N ALA A 100 0.34 7.35 -14.48
CA ALA A 100 1.52 8.00 -13.92
C ALA A 100 2.69 7.02 -13.76
N GLY A 101 2.43 5.79 -13.28
CA GLY A 101 3.45 4.76 -13.15
C GLY A 101 4.07 4.37 -14.49
N LEU A 102 3.24 4.15 -15.52
CA LEU A 102 3.75 3.80 -16.84
C LEU A 102 4.60 4.90 -17.48
N LEU A 103 4.22 6.17 -17.29
CA LEU A 103 4.90 7.31 -17.91
C LEU A 103 6.12 7.79 -17.13
N LEU A 104 6.10 7.69 -15.79
CA LEU A 104 7.07 8.33 -14.92
C LEU A 104 8.05 7.37 -14.25
N ASN A 105 7.86 6.05 -14.34
CA ASN A 105 8.67 5.07 -13.60
C ASN A 105 10.18 5.29 -13.79
N HIS A 106 10.65 5.40 -15.04
CA HIS A 106 12.06 5.61 -15.33
C HIS A 106 12.62 6.91 -14.74
N TRP A 107 11.81 7.97 -14.75
CA TRP A 107 12.20 9.27 -14.16
C TRP A 107 12.23 9.19 -12.63
N VAL A 108 11.26 8.52 -12.02
CA VAL A 108 11.19 8.30 -10.57
C VAL A 108 12.39 7.51 -10.08
N ASP A 109 12.70 6.39 -10.74
CA ASP A 109 13.83 5.54 -10.38
C ASP A 109 15.17 6.30 -10.47
N LYS A 110 15.31 7.15 -11.46
CA LYS A 110 16.54 7.92 -11.70
C LYS A 110 16.75 9.08 -10.72
N TYR A 111 15.68 9.78 -10.33
CA TYR A 111 15.81 11.07 -9.62
C TYR A 111 15.21 11.09 -8.22
N LEU A 112 14.24 10.23 -7.93
CA LEU A 112 13.49 10.25 -6.67
C LEU A 112 13.73 9.04 -5.77
N PHE A 113 14.49 8.05 -6.24
CA PHE A 113 14.85 6.89 -5.43
C PHE A 113 16.18 7.16 -4.70
N SER A 114 16.11 7.93 -3.60
CA SER A 114 17.27 8.22 -2.76
C SER A 114 16.86 8.37 -1.29
N PRO A 115 17.77 8.13 -0.32
CA PRO A 115 17.47 8.28 1.10
C PRO A 115 16.89 9.66 1.45
N LYS A 116 17.43 10.74 0.87
CA LYS A 116 16.94 12.10 1.12
C LYS A 116 15.50 12.31 0.65
N THR A 117 15.15 11.77 -0.52
CA THR A 117 13.79 11.87 -1.05
C THR A 117 12.81 11.04 -0.25
N VAL A 118 13.23 9.87 0.28
CA VAL A 118 12.41 9.04 1.17
C VAL A 118 12.13 9.76 2.49
N VAL A 119 13.13 10.39 3.12
CA VAL A 119 12.94 11.20 4.33
C VAL A 119 11.90 12.30 4.08
N LEU A 120 12.06 13.05 2.99
CA LEU A 120 11.15 14.13 2.65
C LEU A 120 9.73 13.61 2.37
N SER A 121 9.59 12.49 1.67
CA SER A 121 8.29 11.87 1.38
C SER A 121 7.59 11.35 2.65
N LEU A 122 8.33 10.82 3.62
CA LEU A 122 7.79 10.45 4.92
C LEU A 122 7.21 11.67 5.64
N ILE A 123 7.94 12.79 5.64
CA ILE A 123 7.52 14.04 6.30
C ILE A 123 6.28 14.61 5.59
N VAL A 124 6.35 14.81 4.27
CA VAL A 124 5.24 15.42 3.51
C VAL A 124 3.99 14.56 3.57
N GLY A 125 4.13 13.23 3.46
CA GLY A 125 3.01 12.32 3.62
C GLY A 125 2.43 12.31 5.05
N GLY A 126 3.28 12.49 6.09
CA GLY A 126 2.82 12.69 7.46
C GLY A 126 2.02 14.00 7.62
N ILE A 127 2.48 15.08 7.00
CA ILE A 127 1.73 16.36 6.96
C ILE A 127 0.39 16.18 6.27
N LEU A 128 0.33 15.47 5.14
CA LEU A 128 -0.92 15.17 4.44
C LEU A 128 -1.93 14.42 5.35
N LEU A 129 -1.46 13.44 6.14
CA LEU A 129 -2.32 12.74 7.09
C LEU A 129 -2.90 13.67 8.16
N ILE A 130 -2.11 14.64 8.66
CA ILE A 130 -2.58 15.64 9.63
C ILE A 130 -3.61 16.57 8.98
N ILE A 131 -3.39 17.02 7.75
CA ILE A 131 -4.32 17.86 6.99
C ILE A 131 -5.64 17.12 6.78
N ALA A 132 -5.59 15.87 6.34
CA ALA A 132 -6.78 15.05 6.14
C ALA A 132 -7.57 14.82 7.44
N GLU A 133 -6.88 14.58 8.56
CA GLU A 133 -7.51 14.39 9.87
C GLU A 133 -8.20 15.67 10.40
N LYS A 134 -7.61 16.82 10.13
CA LYS A 134 -8.16 18.12 10.55
C LYS A 134 -9.16 18.71 9.56
N SER A 135 -9.38 18.05 8.44
CA SER A 135 -10.32 18.53 7.42
C SER A 135 -11.75 18.57 7.94
N THR A 136 -12.42 19.68 7.66
CA THR A 136 -13.84 19.90 7.97
C THR A 136 -14.76 19.56 6.79
N THR A 137 -14.24 18.92 5.75
CA THR A 137 -15.01 18.51 4.57
C THR A 137 -16.22 17.66 4.99
N PRO A 138 -17.44 18.02 4.60
CA PRO A 138 -18.63 17.25 4.91
C PRO A 138 -18.54 15.83 4.38
N LYS A 139 -18.87 14.85 5.22
CA LYS A 139 -18.84 13.45 4.83
C LYS A 139 -20.08 13.12 4.02
N THR A 140 -19.89 12.89 2.71
CA THR A 140 -20.95 12.53 1.75
C THR A 140 -20.97 11.04 1.42
N ALA A 141 -19.89 10.31 1.75
CA ALA A 141 -19.79 8.86 1.64
C ALA A 141 -19.34 8.28 2.98
N VAL A 142 -20.26 7.68 3.73
CA VAL A 142 -20.01 7.09 5.06
C VAL A 142 -19.60 5.63 4.92
N GLU A 143 -20.29 4.89 4.06
CA GLU A 143 -19.99 3.51 3.74
C GLU A 143 -19.25 3.39 2.40
N LEU A 144 -18.62 2.24 2.19
CA LEU A 144 -17.90 1.93 0.96
C LEU A 144 -18.77 2.06 -0.32
N ASP A 145 -20.04 1.70 -0.21
CA ASP A 145 -21.00 1.75 -1.32
C ASP A 145 -21.52 3.16 -1.66
N ASP A 146 -21.28 4.12 -0.77
CA ASP A 146 -21.67 5.53 -1.01
C ASP A 146 -20.64 6.27 -1.87
N ILE A 147 -19.45 5.69 -2.08
CA ILE A 147 -18.38 6.33 -2.84
C ILE A 147 -18.83 6.55 -4.27
N SER A 148 -18.76 7.81 -4.72
CA SER A 148 -19.08 8.20 -6.09
C SER A 148 -17.88 8.01 -7.02
N TYR A 149 -18.14 7.93 -8.35
CA TYR A 149 -17.06 7.89 -9.35
C TYR A 149 -16.11 9.09 -9.25
N LYS A 150 -16.64 10.27 -8.92
CA LYS A 150 -15.84 11.48 -8.71
C LYS A 150 -14.87 11.32 -7.53
N GLN A 151 -15.36 10.78 -6.41
CA GLN A 151 -14.50 10.50 -5.24
C GLN A 151 -13.46 9.42 -5.55
N ALA A 152 -13.85 8.34 -6.22
CA ALA A 152 -12.92 7.30 -6.67
C ALA A 152 -11.80 7.88 -7.55
N PHE A 153 -12.13 8.77 -8.48
CA PHE A 153 -11.16 9.45 -9.34
C PHE A 153 -10.19 10.33 -8.52
N TYR A 154 -10.69 11.13 -7.60
CA TYR A 154 -9.82 11.96 -6.75
C TYR A 154 -8.92 11.11 -5.84
N ILE A 155 -9.43 10.01 -5.28
CA ILE A 155 -8.58 9.06 -4.52
C ILE A 155 -7.44 8.54 -5.42
N GLY A 156 -7.75 8.21 -6.67
CA GLY A 156 -6.75 7.83 -7.68
C GLY A 156 -5.73 8.92 -7.99
N LEU A 157 -6.14 10.19 -8.02
CA LEU A 157 -5.21 11.32 -8.18
C LEU A 157 -4.26 11.43 -6.98
N TYR A 158 -4.77 11.30 -5.74
CA TYR A 158 -3.90 11.27 -4.56
C TYR A 158 -2.93 10.10 -4.59
N GLN A 159 -3.32 8.96 -5.17
CA GLN A 159 -2.43 7.81 -5.32
C GLN A 159 -1.19 8.11 -6.18
N ILE A 160 -1.26 9.07 -7.11
CA ILE A 160 -0.11 9.49 -7.91
C ILE A 160 1.05 9.95 -7.01
N LEU A 161 0.78 10.59 -5.88
CA LEU A 161 1.82 11.02 -4.93
C LEU A 161 2.70 9.86 -4.48
N ALA A 162 2.11 8.69 -4.27
CA ALA A 162 2.86 7.50 -3.87
C ALA A 162 3.56 6.80 -5.04
N VAL A 163 3.09 7.00 -6.27
CA VAL A 163 3.74 6.49 -7.48
C VAL A 163 4.98 7.32 -7.81
N VAL A 164 4.84 8.65 -7.76
CA VAL A 164 5.95 9.56 -8.13
C VAL A 164 6.95 9.78 -6.99
N TRP A 165 6.61 9.41 -5.76
CA TRP A 165 7.47 9.70 -4.62
C TRP A 165 7.66 8.48 -3.72
N PRO A 166 8.77 7.72 -3.90
CA PRO A 166 9.08 6.57 -3.05
C PRO A 166 9.08 6.94 -1.58
N GLY A 167 8.48 6.08 -0.74
CA GLY A 167 8.33 6.36 0.69
C GLY A 167 7.08 7.17 1.08
N PHE A 168 6.29 7.68 0.11
CA PHE A 168 5.09 8.50 0.42
C PHE A 168 3.98 7.71 1.11
N SER A 169 3.88 6.42 0.91
CA SER A 169 2.80 5.50 1.32
C SER A 169 1.55 5.61 0.44
N ARG A 170 1.28 4.55 -0.31
CA ARG A 170 0.08 4.43 -1.14
C ARG A 170 -1.19 4.52 -0.29
N SER A 171 -1.26 3.71 0.78
CA SER A 171 -2.39 3.70 1.71
C SER A 171 -2.58 5.06 2.41
N GLY A 172 -1.49 5.72 2.80
CA GLY A 172 -1.54 7.07 3.37
C GLY A 172 -2.12 8.10 2.42
N ALA A 173 -1.66 8.11 1.16
CA ALA A 173 -2.13 9.03 0.13
C ALA A 173 -3.62 8.83 -0.19
N THR A 174 -4.05 7.59 -0.41
CA THR A 174 -5.42 7.27 -0.81
C THR A 174 -6.43 7.43 0.33
N ILE A 175 -6.09 7.05 1.57
CA ILE A 175 -6.95 7.29 2.74
C ILE A 175 -7.10 8.79 2.98
N ALA A 176 -6.01 9.55 2.97
CA ALA A 176 -6.06 11.00 3.12
C ALA A 176 -6.87 11.66 2.00
N GLY A 177 -6.66 11.25 0.74
CA GLY A 177 -7.41 11.75 -0.41
C GLY A 177 -8.91 11.46 -0.32
N GLY A 178 -9.29 10.27 0.14
CA GLY A 178 -10.69 9.92 0.40
C GLY A 178 -11.31 10.83 1.45
N MET A 179 -10.65 11.03 2.59
CA MET A 179 -11.13 11.91 3.66
C MET A 179 -11.27 13.37 3.20
N LEU A 180 -10.31 13.87 2.43
CA LEU A 180 -10.35 15.24 1.89
C LEU A 180 -11.45 15.44 0.85
N THR A 181 -11.93 14.37 0.23
CA THR A 181 -13.04 14.40 -0.74
C THR A 181 -14.40 14.04 -0.13
N GLY A 182 -14.49 13.98 1.19
CA GLY A 182 -15.75 13.74 1.91
C GLY A 182 -16.11 12.26 2.07
N VAL A 183 -15.15 11.35 1.92
CA VAL A 183 -15.33 9.93 2.29
C VAL A 183 -14.96 9.74 3.76
N SER A 184 -15.70 8.91 4.49
CA SER A 184 -15.36 8.57 5.87
C SER A 184 -14.00 7.87 5.93
N ARG A 185 -13.31 7.90 7.09
CA ARG A 185 -12.01 7.27 7.27
C ARG A 185 -12.06 5.75 7.01
N GLY A 186 -13.09 5.08 7.53
CA GLY A 186 -13.30 3.64 7.32
C GLY A 186 -13.51 3.31 5.85
N ALA A 187 -14.47 4.00 5.20
CA ALA A 187 -14.75 3.76 3.77
C ALA A 187 -13.53 4.09 2.88
N SER A 188 -12.72 5.10 3.24
CA SER A 188 -11.47 5.42 2.54
C SER A 188 -10.44 4.30 2.68
N ALA A 189 -10.31 3.69 3.86
CA ALA A 189 -9.42 2.56 4.08
C ALA A 189 -9.90 1.31 3.31
N ASP A 190 -11.17 0.97 3.40
CA ASP A 190 -11.76 -0.17 2.69
C ASP A 190 -11.59 -0.03 1.17
N PHE A 191 -11.88 1.15 0.63
CA PHE A 191 -11.70 1.42 -0.81
C PHE A 191 -10.23 1.31 -1.23
N THR A 192 -9.33 1.87 -0.43
CA THR A 192 -7.88 1.78 -0.63
C THR A 192 -7.41 0.33 -0.72
N PHE A 193 -7.88 -0.53 0.20
CA PHE A 193 -7.47 -1.93 0.25
C PHE A 193 -8.00 -2.71 -0.96
N ILE A 194 -9.28 -2.55 -1.29
CA ILE A 194 -9.88 -3.24 -2.44
C ILE A 194 -9.23 -2.78 -3.75
N MET A 195 -8.99 -1.48 -3.92
CA MET A 195 -8.34 -0.91 -5.10
C MET A 195 -6.89 -1.39 -5.24
N ALA A 196 -6.22 -1.69 -4.13
CA ALA A 196 -4.86 -2.20 -4.14
C ALA A 196 -4.74 -3.57 -4.81
N VAL A 197 -5.76 -4.44 -4.67
CA VAL A 197 -5.73 -5.82 -5.18
C VAL A 197 -5.39 -5.86 -6.67
N PRO A 198 -6.21 -5.34 -7.59
CA PRO A 198 -5.92 -5.43 -9.01
C PRO A 198 -4.65 -4.66 -9.41
N LEU A 199 -4.36 -3.52 -8.76
CA LEU A 199 -3.18 -2.71 -9.07
C LEU A 199 -1.88 -3.48 -8.73
N MET A 200 -1.80 -4.06 -7.53
CA MET A 200 -0.62 -4.77 -7.08
C MET A 200 -0.45 -6.12 -7.81
N PHE A 201 -1.54 -6.83 -8.09
CA PHE A 201 -1.46 -8.02 -8.94
C PHE A 201 -0.91 -7.71 -10.33
N ALA A 202 -1.35 -6.62 -10.95
CA ALA A 202 -0.84 -6.21 -12.26
C ALA A 202 0.65 -5.84 -12.19
N ALA A 203 1.05 -5.01 -11.22
CA ALA A 203 2.42 -4.56 -11.06
C ALA A 203 3.36 -5.73 -10.71
N SER A 204 2.98 -6.55 -9.72
CA SER A 204 3.76 -7.72 -9.30
C SER A 204 3.81 -8.80 -10.37
N GLY A 205 2.70 -9.06 -11.05
CA GLY A 205 2.66 -10.02 -12.15
C GLY A 205 3.62 -9.63 -13.28
N LEU A 206 3.63 -8.35 -13.65
CA LEU A 206 4.56 -7.85 -14.67
C LEU A 206 6.03 -7.96 -14.20
N SER A 207 6.33 -7.65 -12.95
CA SER A 207 7.67 -7.77 -12.38
C SER A 207 8.15 -9.22 -12.34
N LEU A 208 7.29 -10.14 -11.87
CA LEU A 208 7.61 -11.57 -11.83
C LEU A 208 7.80 -12.17 -13.22
N LEU A 209 6.98 -11.75 -14.21
CA LEU A 209 7.16 -12.17 -15.61
C LEU A 209 8.49 -11.72 -16.20
N LYS A 210 8.98 -10.52 -15.81
CA LYS A 210 10.30 -10.04 -16.27
C LYS A 210 11.46 -10.79 -15.59
N SER A 211 11.25 -11.26 -14.37
CA SER A 211 12.29 -11.86 -13.52
C SER A 211 12.16 -13.38 -13.38
N TYR A 212 11.34 -14.04 -14.21
CA TYR A 212 11.04 -15.47 -14.06
C TYR A 212 12.29 -16.36 -14.10
N HIS A 213 13.32 -15.94 -14.84
CA HIS A 213 14.59 -16.65 -14.96
C HIS A 213 15.41 -16.69 -13.66
N MET A 214 15.09 -15.84 -12.70
CA MET A 214 15.75 -15.80 -11.38
C MET A 214 15.21 -16.87 -10.41
N PHE A 215 14.06 -17.48 -10.70
CA PHE A 215 13.45 -18.47 -9.82
C PHE A 215 14.13 -19.83 -10.01
N THR A 216 15.07 -20.15 -9.11
CA THR A 216 15.73 -21.45 -9.00
C THR A 216 15.20 -22.21 -7.78
N MET A 217 15.33 -23.53 -7.77
CA MET A 217 14.86 -24.34 -6.64
C MET A 217 15.50 -23.95 -5.29
N ASP A 218 16.74 -23.42 -5.32
CA ASP A 218 17.46 -23.01 -4.12
C ASP A 218 16.86 -21.79 -3.42
N ILE A 219 16.13 -20.92 -4.16
CA ILE A 219 15.54 -19.71 -3.60
C ILE A 219 14.04 -19.83 -3.33
N VAL A 220 13.37 -20.86 -3.87
CA VAL A 220 11.92 -21.07 -3.68
C VAL A 220 11.55 -21.15 -2.21
N GLY A 221 12.33 -21.86 -1.40
CA GLY A 221 12.10 -21.97 0.04
C GLY A 221 12.17 -20.61 0.75
N PHE A 222 13.17 -19.79 0.41
CA PHE A 222 13.35 -18.45 0.96
C PHE A 222 12.14 -17.55 0.59
N PHE A 223 11.69 -17.59 -0.65
CA PHE A 223 10.56 -16.81 -1.15
C PHE A 223 9.23 -17.27 -0.52
N ALA A 224 9.02 -18.58 -0.41
CA ALA A 224 7.82 -19.14 0.20
C ALA A 224 7.67 -18.75 1.68
N VAL A 225 8.74 -18.80 2.45
CA VAL A 225 8.74 -18.37 3.85
C VAL A 225 8.35 -16.90 3.97
N GLY A 226 8.99 -16.02 3.21
CA GLY A 226 8.67 -14.58 3.22
C GLY A 226 7.23 -14.30 2.82
N PHE A 227 6.73 -14.95 1.77
CA PHE A 227 5.34 -14.83 1.32
C PHE A 227 4.35 -15.24 2.42
N ILE A 228 4.55 -16.40 3.06
CA ILE A 228 3.65 -16.90 4.11
C ILE A 228 3.68 -15.99 5.33
N VAL A 229 4.87 -15.57 5.76
CA VAL A 229 5.03 -14.65 6.90
C VAL A 229 4.35 -13.32 6.60
N SER A 230 4.60 -12.72 5.43
CA SER A 230 3.97 -11.47 5.02
C SER A 230 2.45 -11.60 4.96
N PHE A 231 1.92 -12.68 4.40
CA PHE A 231 0.49 -12.96 4.38
C PHE A 231 -0.13 -13.00 5.78
N ILE A 232 0.45 -13.80 6.71
CA ILE A 232 -0.09 -13.95 8.06
C ILE A 232 -0.02 -12.63 8.82
N VAL A 233 1.10 -11.94 8.75
CA VAL A 233 1.30 -10.67 9.46
C VAL A 233 0.40 -9.58 8.88
N ALA A 234 0.26 -9.50 7.55
CA ALA A 234 -0.65 -8.56 6.89
C ALA A 234 -2.11 -8.83 7.29
N LEU A 235 -2.52 -10.10 7.36
CA LEU A 235 -3.86 -10.46 7.79
C LEU A 235 -4.17 -9.93 9.20
N LEU A 236 -3.26 -10.12 10.14
CA LEU A 236 -3.39 -9.61 11.51
C LEU A 236 -3.34 -8.08 11.56
N ALA A 237 -2.43 -7.48 10.83
CA ALA A 237 -2.27 -6.03 10.76
C ALA A 237 -3.53 -5.34 10.19
N VAL A 238 -4.08 -5.85 9.08
CA VAL A 238 -5.27 -5.28 8.43
C VAL A 238 -6.51 -5.45 9.31
N VAL A 239 -6.74 -6.64 9.88
CA VAL A 239 -7.87 -6.86 10.80
C VAL A 239 -7.81 -5.91 11.99
N THR A 240 -6.62 -5.72 12.55
CA THR A 240 -6.40 -4.78 13.66
C THR A 240 -6.62 -3.33 13.19
N PHE A 241 -6.07 -2.95 12.05
CA PHE A 241 -6.21 -1.59 11.51
C PHE A 241 -7.66 -1.24 11.18
N ILE A 242 -8.43 -2.13 10.55
CA ILE A 242 -9.86 -1.90 10.26
C ILE A 242 -10.65 -1.61 11.54
N LYS A 243 -10.37 -2.35 12.62
CA LYS A 243 -10.99 -2.10 13.93
C LYS A 243 -10.58 -0.76 14.54
N LEU A 244 -9.33 -0.38 14.38
CA LEU A 244 -8.77 0.83 14.98
C LEU A 244 -8.99 2.09 14.14
N VAL A 245 -9.09 1.99 12.82
CA VAL A 245 -9.16 3.14 11.91
C VAL A 245 -10.38 4.01 12.14
N SER A 246 -11.47 3.44 12.66
CA SER A 246 -12.69 4.20 13.02
C SER A 246 -12.49 5.07 14.26
N THR A 247 -11.62 4.70 15.19
CA THR A 247 -11.39 5.34 16.48
C THR A 247 -10.08 6.09 16.58
N MET A 248 -9.00 5.57 15.98
CA MET A 248 -7.68 6.19 16.00
C MET A 248 -7.58 7.33 14.96
N LYS A 249 -6.93 8.43 15.37
CA LYS A 249 -6.63 9.54 14.47
C LYS A 249 -5.45 9.21 13.57
N LEU A 250 -5.51 9.58 12.29
CA LEU A 250 -4.38 9.44 11.36
C LEU A 250 -3.14 10.23 11.81
N THR A 251 -3.31 11.21 12.67
CA THR A 251 -2.23 12.00 13.28
C THR A 251 -1.20 11.13 14.02
N TYR A 252 -1.61 10.00 14.61
CA TYR A 252 -0.66 9.08 15.26
C TYR A 252 0.30 8.44 14.26
N PHE A 253 -0.20 8.07 13.08
CA PHE A 253 0.63 7.56 12.00
C PHE A 253 1.54 8.65 11.43
N ALA A 254 1.08 9.90 11.40
CA ALA A 254 1.93 11.02 11.00
C ALA A 254 3.13 11.21 11.96
N TYR A 255 2.91 11.19 13.27
CA TYR A 255 3.99 11.28 14.24
C TYR A 255 4.95 10.09 14.16
N TYR A 256 4.42 8.89 13.97
CA TYR A 256 5.25 7.71 13.73
C TYR A 256 6.13 7.90 12.47
N ARG A 257 5.58 8.41 11.37
CA ARG A 257 6.34 8.70 10.14
C ARG A 257 7.44 9.73 10.38
N PHE A 258 7.19 10.75 11.20
CA PHE A 258 8.21 11.73 11.55
C PHE A 258 9.35 11.10 12.36
N ALA A 259 9.03 10.21 13.31
CA ALA A 259 10.04 9.47 14.05
C ALA A 259 10.88 8.57 13.12
N VAL A 260 10.25 7.85 12.21
CA VAL A 260 10.94 7.03 11.20
C VAL A 260 11.79 7.91 10.28
N ALA A 261 11.30 9.08 9.86
CA ALA A 261 12.07 10.01 9.02
C ALA A 261 13.34 10.51 9.73
N ILE A 262 13.26 10.77 11.04
CA ILE A 262 14.43 11.15 11.86
C ILE A 262 15.44 10.00 11.92
N LEU A 263 14.99 8.76 12.20
CA LEU A 263 15.86 7.59 12.22
C LEU A 263 16.54 7.37 10.87
N PHE A 264 15.78 7.50 9.80
CA PHE A 264 16.28 7.38 8.44
C PHE A 264 17.33 8.46 8.12
N ALA A 265 17.06 9.71 8.52
CA ALA A 265 17.99 10.82 8.33
C ALA A 265 19.30 10.60 9.09
N ILE A 266 19.23 10.14 10.35
CA ILE A 266 20.43 9.83 11.16
C ILE A 266 21.27 8.73 10.51
N TYR A 267 20.63 7.70 9.96
CA TYR A 267 21.34 6.54 9.41
C TYR A 267 21.97 6.82 8.04
N PHE A 268 21.24 7.54 7.15
CA PHE A 268 21.64 7.67 5.75
C PHE A 268 22.19 9.05 5.36
N ILE A 269 21.98 10.09 6.18
CA ILE A 269 22.35 11.46 5.80
C ILE A 269 23.46 12.02 6.69
N PHE A 270 23.46 11.62 7.97
CA PHE A 270 24.47 12.06 8.95
C PHE A 270 25.36 10.88 9.37
#